data_e128963dde821226f2a29cd9f84d90f8
#
_entry.id   e128963dde821226f2a29cd9f84d90f8
#
_cell.length_a   1.000
_cell.length_b   1.000
_cell.length_c   1.000
_cell.angle_alpha   90.00
_cell.angle_beta   90.00
_cell.angle_gamma   90.00
#
_symmetry.space_group_name_H-M   'P 1'
#
loop_
_entity.id
_entity.type
_entity.pdbx_description
1 polymer ?
#
loop_
_entity_poly.entity_id
_entity_poly.type
_entity_poly.pdbx_seq_one_letter_code
_entity_poly.pdbx_strand_id
1 'polypeptide(L)'
;YDGNGEFSPVPGIGLSLRKITKEASLKIAESAFEIALSRSVNKNISKVHVIHKANVMKITDGIFLDACRHISSKYNDVDYEEMLVDACAAHLVRKPEQFDVILTTNMFGDILSDLATELSGSLGLAGSLNAGKKYAMAQAQHGAAPDISKKNIANPISLILSCLLYTSPSPRDSFR
;
A
#
# COMPACT_ATOMS: atom_id res chain seq x y z
N TYR A 1 -5.14 -3.70 -10.35
CA TYR A 1 -5.70 -4.80 -9.56
C TYR A 1 -5.16 -6.12 -10.08
N ASP A 2 -4.45 -6.84 -9.26
CA ASP A 2 -4.03 -8.20 -9.57
C ASP A 2 -5.27 -9.08 -9.48
N GLY A 3 -5.86 -9.43 -10.63
CA GLY A 3 -7.05 -10.27 -10.65
C GLY A 3 -6.76 -11.63 -10.02
N ASN A 4 -7.43 -11.93 -8.93
CA ASN A 4 -7.43 -13.27 -8.35
C ASN A 4 -8.62 -14.04 -8.95
N GLY A 5 -8.32 -15.10 -9.69
CA GLY A 5 -9.32 -16.06 -10.13
C GLY A 5 -9.32 -17.24 -9.19
N GLU A 6 -10.49 -17.64 -8.71
CA GLU A 6 -10.65 -18.87 -7.95
C GLU A 6 -11.49 -19.86 -8.74
N PHE A 7 -11.13 -21.14 -8.72
CA PHE A 7 -11.92 -22.20 -9.32
C PHE A 7 -11.69 -23.54 -8.61
N SER A 8 -12.68 -24.41 -8.71
CA SER A 8 -12.59 -25.76 -8.17
C SER A 8 -12.60 -26.76 -9.34
N PRO A 9 -11.48 -27.41 -9.63
CA PRO A 9 -11.41 -28.41 -10.70
C PRO A 9 -12.18 -29.67 -10.39
N VAL A 10 -12.26 -30.06 -9.10
CA VAL A 10 -13.05 -31.19 -8.59
C VAL A 10 -13.53 -30.87 -7.17
N PRO A 11 -14.61 -31.51 -6.68
CA PRO A 11 -15.08 -31.34 -5.30
C PRO A 11 -13.96 -31.52 -4.27
N GLY A 12 -13.83 -30.56 -3.34
CA GLY A 12 -12.82 -30.59 -2.28
C GLY A 12 -11.46 -30.01 -2.64
N ILE A 13 -11.25 -29.52 -3.88
CA ILE A 13 -10.02 -28.82 -4.30
C ILE A 13 -10.38 -27.40 -4.74
N GLY A 14 -9.80 -26.41 -4.08
CA GLY A 14 -9.83 -24.99 -4.50
C GLY A 14 -8.47 -24.56 -5.03
N LEU A 15 -8.44 -23.84 -6.15
CA LEU A 15 -7.24 -23.20 -6.71
C LEU A 15 -7.48 -21.70 -6.79
N SER A 16 -6.46 -20.93 -6.45
CA SER A 16 -6.45 -19.46 -6.56
C SER A 16 -5.29 -19.02 -7.43
N LEU A 17 -5.58 -18.12 -8.39
CA LEU A 17 -4.59 -17.55 -9.30
C LEU A 17 -4.32 -16.11 -8.91
N ARG A 18 -3.06 -15.81 -8.62
CA ARG A 18 -2.56 -14.45 -8.40
C ARG A 18 -1.84 -13.96 -9.66
N LYS A 19 -2.30 -12.83 -10.20
CA LYS A 19 -1.72 -12.21 -11.39
C LYS A 19 -0.89 -10.98 -10.99
N ILE A 20 0.41 -11.00 -11.27
CA ILE A 20 1.31 -9.86 -11.14
C ILE A 20 1.82 -9.49 -12.54
N THR A 21 1.78 -8.22 -12.90
CA THR A 21 2.27 -7.72 -14.18
C THR A 21 3.41 -6.72 -13.99
N LYS A 22 4.40 -6.77 -14.87
CA LYS A 22 5.52 -5.81 -14.86
C LYS A 22 5.03 -4.37 -14.98
N GLU A 23 4.02 -4.13 -15.84
CA GLU A 23 3.49 -2.79 -16.06
C GLU A 23 2.85 -2.19 -14.79
N ALA A 24 1.98 -2.95 -14.09
CA ALA A 24 1.38 -2.50 -12.84
C ALA A 24 2.43 -2.31 -11.74
N SER A 25 3.42 -3.21 -11.68
CA SER A 25 4.52 -3.12 -10.71
C SER A 25 5.38 -1.89 -10.93
N LEU A 26 5.69 -1.53 -12.16
CA LEU A 26 6.44 -0.30 -12.48
C LEU A 26 5.65 0.96 -12.08
N LYS A 27 4.34 1.01 -12.37
CA LYS A 27 3.50 2.16 -12.02
C LYS A 27 3.41 2.41 -10.50
N ILE A 28 3.19 1.35 -9.73
CA ILE A 28 3.08 1.50 -8.28
C ILE A 28 4.45 1.80 -7.65
N ALA A 29 5.54 1.25 -8.19
CA ALA A 29 6.88 1.58 -7.74
C ALA A 29 7.19 3.06 -7.99
N GLU A 30 6.96 3.57 -9.20
CA GLU A 30 7.15 4.99 -9.53
C GLU A 30 6.39 5.90 -8.55
N SER A 31 5.10 5.63 -8.33
CA SER A 31 4.29 6.39 -7.38
C SER A 31 4.84 6.34 -5.94
N ALA A 32 5.37 5.21 -5.49
CA ALA A 32 5.94 5.09 -4.15
C ALA A 32 7.22 5.92 -3.99
N PHE A 33 8.10 5.91 -4.98
CA PHE A 33 9.33 6.71 -4.97
C PHE A 33 9.04 8.21 -5.09
N GLU A 34 8.06 8.62 -5.90
CA GLU A 34 7.60 10.01 -5.98
C GLU A 34 7.05 10.50 -4.62
N ILE A 35 6.25 9.68 -3.93
CA ILE A 35 5.75 10.00 -2.60
C ILE A 35 6.90 10.14 -1.60
N ALA A 36 7.86 9.21 -1.59
CA ALA A 36 9.01 9.27 -0.71
C ALA A 36 9.83 10.54 -0.96
N LEU A 37 10.11 10.86 -2.22
CA LEU A 37 10.83 12.07 -2.59
C LEU A 37 10.09 13.35 -2.19
N SER A 38 8.77 13.43 -2.38
CA SER A 38 7.97 14.59 -1.98
C SER A 38 7.97 14.81 -0.47
N ARG A 39 8.05 13.75 0.32
CA ARG A 39 8.10 13.80 1.79
C ARG A 39 9.48 14.18 2.31
N SER A 40 10.54 13.93 1.55
CA SER A 40 11.93 14.25 1.95
C SER A 40 12.16 15.74 2.19
N VAL A 41 11.41 16.61 1.51
CA VAL A 41 11.48 18.07 1.68
C VAL A 41 11.21 18.49 3.13
N ASN A 42 10.42 17.70 3.88
CA ASN A 42 10.02 18.00 5.26
C ASN A 42 10.59 17.02 6.29
N LYS A 43 11.32 15.98 5.86
CA LYS A 43 11.89 14.94 6.71
C LYS A 43 13.30 14.58 6.25
N ASN A 44 14.19 14.34 7.18
CA ASN A 44 15.57 13.90 6.89
C ASN A 44 15.65 12.44 6.42
N ILE A 45 14.54 11.73 6.26
CA ILE A 45 14.47 10.32 5.87
C ILE A 45 13.51 10.20 4.69
N SER A 46 14.04 9.76 3.56
CA SER A 46 13.27 9.36 2.39
C SER A 46 13.60 7.91 2.10
N LYS A 47 12.67 6.99 2.41
CA LYS A 47 12.93 5.56 2.31
C LYS A 47 11.71 4.79 1.81
N VAL A 48 11.92 3.89 0.84
CA VAL A 48 10.93 2.94 0.36
C VAL A 48 11.30 1.52 0.81
N HIS A 49 10.43 0.93 1.64
CA HIS A 49 10.51 -0.49 1.98
C HIS A 49 9.62 -1.29 1.02
N VAL A 50 10.23 -2.15 0.23
CA VAL A 50 9.54 -3.03 -0.72
C VAL A 50 9.27 -4.37 -0.06
N ILE A 51 7.98 -4.65 0.15
CA ILE A 51 7.53 -5.82 0.91
C ILE A 51 7.02 -6.91 -0.01
N HIS A 52 7.54 -8.12 0.17
CA HIS A 52 7.32 -9.25 -0.72
C HIS A 52 7.36 -10.60 0.00
N LYS A 53 7.08 -11.69 -0.72
CA LYS A 53 7.25 -13.08 -0.25
C LYS A 53 7.96 -13.94 -1.31
N ALA A 54 9.00 -13.39 -1.96
CA ALA A 54 9.71 -14.04 -3.06
C ALA A 54 10.44 -15.34 -2.67
N ASN A 55 10.64 -15.60 -1.38
CA ASN A 55 11.14 -16.89 -0.90
C ASN A 55 10.13 -18.04 -1.12
N VAL A 56 8.84 -17.73 -1.27
CA VAL A 56 7.76 -18.67 -1.58
C VAL A 56 7.23 -18.44 -3.00
N MET A 57 6.87 -17.20 -3.34
CA MET A 57 6.30 -16.81 -4.63
C MET A 57 7.39 -16.25 -5.56
N LYS A 58 8.33 -17.10 -5.96
CA LYS A 58 9.55 -16.67 -6.69
C LYS A 58 9.27 -15.96 -7.99
N ILE A 59 8.26 -16.39 -8.76
CA ILE A 59 7.98 -15.82 -10.09
C ILE A 59 7.20 -14.51 -9.94
N THR A 60 6.07 -14.53 -9.28
CA THR A 60 5.19 -13.37 -9.18
C THR A 60 5.83 -12.21 -8.40
N ASP A 61 6.37 -12.50 -7.21
CA ASP A 61 7.06 -11.47 -6.43
C ASP A 61 8.43 -11.12 -7.02
N GLY A 62 9.06 -12.03 -7.80
CA GLY A 62 10.24 -11.72 -8.60
C GLY A 62 9.98 -10.62 -9.63
N ILE A 63 8.88 -10.73 -10.41
CA ILE A 63 8.46 -9.69 -11.36
C ILE A 63 8.24 -8.34 -10.65
N PHE A 64 7.61 -8.35 -9.47
CA PHE A 64 7.40 -7.15 -8.67
C PHE A 64 8.71 -6.55 -8.19
N LEU A 65 9.62 -7.34 -7.62
CA LEU A 65 10.91 -6.87 -7.13
C LEU A 65 11.79 -6.31 -8.25
N ASP A 66 11.85 -6.98 -9.40
CA ASP A 66 12.64 -6.50 -10.54
C ASP A 66 12.14 -5.15 -11.05
N ALA A 67 10.83 -4.93 -11.05
CA ALA A 67 10.24 -3.62 -11.36
C ALA A 67 10.61 -2.57 -10.32
N CYS A 68 10.56 -2.89 -9.03
CA CYS A 68 10.93 -1.99 -7.95
C CYS A 68 12.42 -1.61 -7.99
N ARG A 69 13.31 -2.57 -8.20
CA ARG A 69 14.75 -2.35 -8.37
C ARG A 69 15.06 -1.46 -9.58
N HIS A 70 14.34 -1.69 -10.70
CA HIS A 70 14.49 -0.86 -11.89
C HIS A 70 14.08 0.59 -11.63
N ILE A 71 13.01 0.84 -10.89
CA ILE A 71 12.61 2.19 -10.54
C ILE A 71 13.56 2.81 -9.51
N SER A 72 13.97 2.07 -8.48
CA SER A 72 14.88 2.60 -7.44
C SER A 72 16.18 3.14 -8.04
N SER A 73 16.70 2.51 -9.09
CA SER A 73 17.93 2.98 -9.76
C SER A 73 17.82 4.37 -10.40
N LYS A 74 16.61 4.95 -10.51
CA LYS A 74 16.35 6.31 -11.03
C LYS A 74 16.23 7.35 -9.92
N TYR A 75 16.15 6.94 -8.66
CA TYR A 75 15.88 7.80 -7.49
C TYR A 75 17.02 7.69 -6.47
N ASN A 76 18.17 8.29 -6.77
CA ASN A 76 19.37 8.20 -5.95
C ASN A 76 19.23 8.84 -4.55
N ASP A 77 18.26 9.73 -4.38
CA ASP A 77 17.99 10.45 -3.12
C ASP A 77 16.96 9.73 -2.23
N VAL A 78 16.55 8.53 -2.60
CA VAL A 78 15.58 7.72 -1.86
C VAL A 78 16.20 6.38 -1.50
N ASP A 79 16.30 6.10 -0.21
CA ASP A 79 16.78 4.81 0.29
C ASP A 79 15.83 3.67 -0.12
N TYR A 80 16.40 2.55 -0.51
CA TYR A 80 15.68 1.35 -0.93
C TYR A 80 16.02 0.16 -0.05
N GLU A 81 15.00 -0.50 0.49
CA GLU A 81 15.17 -1.73 1.27
C GLU A 81 14.09 -2.77 0.90
N GLU A 82 14.51 -4.03 0.78
CA GLU A 82 13.60 -5.16 0.56
C GLU A 82 13.37 -5.92 1.87
N MET A 83 12.13 -6.33 2.14
CA MET A 83 11.79 -7.06 3.35
C MET A 83 10.69 -8.08 3.10
N LEU A 84 10.78 -9.24 3.75
CA LEU A 84 9.71 -10.24 3.74
C LEU A 84 8.49 -9.72 4.51
N VAL A 85 7.29 -10.05 4.03
CA VAL A 85 6.03 -9.56 4.60
C VAL A 85 5.83 -9.93 6.08
N ASP A 86 6.24 -11.12 6.48
CA ASP A 86 6.19 -11.57 7.87
C ASP A 86 7.18 -10.80 8.76
N ALA A 87 8.37 -10.50 8.27
CA ALA A 87 9.32 -9.63 8.96
C ALA A 87 8.77 -8.19 9.07
N CYS A 88 8.19 -7.66 7.99
CA CYS A 88 7.56 -6.34 8.00
C CYS A 88 6.46 -6.23 9.06
N ALA A 89 5.56 -7.21 9.14
CA ALA A 89 4.51 -7.23 10.15
C ALA A 89 5.08 -7.20 11.58
N ALA A 90 6.13 -7.98 11.86
CA ALA A 90 6.80 -7.97 13.15
C ALA A 90 7.51 -6.64 13.44
N HIS A 91 8.11 -6.03 12.41
CA HIS A 91 8.79 -4.74 12.54
C HIS A 91 7.82 -3.57 12.71
N LEU A 92 6.64 -3.59 12.08
CA LEU A 92 5.60 -2.60 12.31
C LEU A 92 5.19 -2.53 13.78
N VAL A 93 5.14 -3.68 14.47
CA VAL A 93 4.84 -3.73 15.91
C VAL A 93 6.01 -3.24 16.76
N ARG A 94 7.26 -3.61 16.41
CA ARG A 94 8.44 -3.35 17.25
C ARG A 94 9.10 -2.01 17.01
N LYS A 95 9.15 -1.55 15.75
CA LYS A 95 9.91 -0.37 15.31
C LYS A 95 9.19 0.32 14.15
N PRO A 96 7.95 0.80 14.34
CA PRO A 96 7.17 1.44 13.27
C PRO A 96 7.88 2.67 12.70
N GLU A 97 8.70 3.35 13.49
CA GLU A 97 9.42 4.58 13.12
C GLU A 97 10.45 4.39 12.00
N GLN A 98 10.85 3.16 11.69
CA GLN A 98 11.78 2.89 10.59
C GLN A 98 11.12 3.01 9.20
N PHE A 99 9.78 2.94 9.15
CA PHE A 99 9.05 2.96 7.90
C PHE A 99 8.63 4.39 7.52
N ASP A 100 8.96 4.80 6.30
CA ASP A 100 8.41 6.03 5.70
C ASP A 100 7.37 5.68 4.64
N VAL A 101 7.76 4.95 3.57
CA VAL A 101 6.86 4.45 2.54
C VAL A 101 6.98 2.93 2.47
N ILE A 102 5.86 2.23 2.58
CA ILE A 102 5.76 0.79 2.37
C ILE A 102 5.15 0.55 0.98
N LEU A 103 5.91 -0.11 0.12
CA LEU A 103 5.50 -0.51 -1.22
C LEU A 103 5.30 -2.02 -1.26
N THR A 104 4.11 -2.46 -1.63
CA THR A 104 3.81 -3.90 -1.69
C THR A 104 2.69 -4.20 -2.70
N THR A 105 2.42 -5.48 -2.91
CA THR A 105 1.30 -5.94 -3.74
C THR A 105 -0.02 -5.87 -2.98
N ASN A 106 -1.15 -5.88 -3.70
CA ASN A 106 -2.48 -5.60 -3.17
C ASN A 106 -2.82 -6.39 -1.89
N MET A 107 -2.71 -7.71 -1.91
CA MET A 107 -3.10 -8.56 -0.78
C MET A 107 -2.28 -8.28 0.48
N PHE A 108 -0.97 -8.12 0.34
CA PHE A 108 -0.11 -7.77 1.47
C PHE A 108 -0.34 -6.33 1.94
N GLY A 109 -0.61 -5.43 1.00
CA GLY A 109 -0.93 -4.05 1.30
C GLY A 109 -2.19 -3.91 2.14
N ASP A 110 -3.24 -4.66 1.82
CA ASP A 110 -4.49 -4.70 2.57
C ASP A 110 -4.25 -5.11 4.04
N ILE A 111 -3.52 -6.21 4.25
CA ILE A 111 -3.19 -6.70 5.60
C ILE A 111 -2.29 -5.72 6.38
N LEU A 112 -1.23 -5.22 5.73
CA LEU A 112 -0.26 -4.34 6.41
C LEU A 112 -0.82 -2.95 6.67
N SER A 113 -1.70 -2.43 5.83
CA SER A 113 -2.34 -1.13 6.05
C SER A 113 -3.28 -1.16 7.26
N ASP A 114 -4.05 -2.22 7.42
CA ASP A 114 -4.92 -2.39 8.59
C ASP A 114 -4.08 -2.53 9.87
N LEU A 115 -3.03 -3.35 9.84
CA LEU A 115 -2.11 -3.46 10.98
C LEU A 115 -1.48 -2.11 11.34
N ALA A 116 -0.96 -1.37 10.37
CA ALA A 116 -0.35 -0.06 10.61
C ALA A 116 -1.37 0.95 11.17
N THR A 117 -2.59 0.89 10.68
CA THR A 117 -3.67 1.79 11.12
C THR A 117 -4.11 1.49 12.55
N GLU A 118 -4.26 0.23 12.91
CA GLU A 118 -4.55 -0.16 14.30
C GLU A 118 -3.42 0.25 15.25
N LEU A 119 -2.16 0.10 14.85
CA LEU A 119 -1.02 0.58 15.64
C LEU A 119 -0.98 2.10 15.79
N SER A 120 -1.56 2.84 14.86
CA SER A 120 -1.71 4.31 14.96
C SER A 120 -2.88 4.76 15.82
N GLY A 121 -3.72 3.83 16.28
CA GLY A 121 -4.79 4.06 17.24
C GLY A 121 -6.16 3.53 16.84
N SER A 122 -6.54 3.51 15.58
CA SER A 122 -7.84 2.98 15.11
C SER A 122 -7.95 2.99 13.59
N LEU A 123 -8.64 2.02 13.01
CA LEU A 123 -9.04 2.02 11.59
C LEU A 123 -9.79 3.28 11.16
N GLY A 124 -10.50 3.93 12.10
CA GLY A 124 -11.17 5.20 11.87
C GLY A 124 -10.26 6.41 11.66
N LEU A 125 -8.93 6.25 11.70
CA LEU A 125 -7.96 7.33 11.55
C LEU A 125 -7.21 7.32 10.22
N ALA A 126 -7.35 6.29 9.39
CA ALA A 126 -6.62 6.19 8.13
C ALA A 126 -7.42 6.75 6.95
N GLY A 127 -6.77 7.59 6.15
CA GLY A 127 -7.28 8.01 4.84
C GLY A 127 -6.86 7.02 3.75
N SER A 128 -7.75 6.78 2.77
CA SER A 128 -7.50 5.90 1.64
C SER A 128 -7.80 6.58 0.31
N LEU A 129 -6.90 6.41 -0.66
CA LEU A 129 -7.00 6.97 -2.00
C LEU A 129 -6.64 5.92 -3.05
N ASN A 130 -7.60 5.57 -3.89
CA ASN A 130 -7.35 4.81 -5.12
C ASN A 130 -7.06 5.77 -6.26
N ALA A 131 -5.90 5.68 -6.83
CA ALA A 131 -5.43 6.67 -7.77
C ALA A 131 -5.04 6.06 -9.12
N GLY A 132 -5.67 6.54 -10.19
CA GLY A 132 -5.35 6.26 -11.58
C GLY A 132 -4.77 7.48 -12.30
N LYS A 133 -4.45 7.33 -13.60
CA LYS A 133 -3.90 8.44 -14.41
C LYS A 133 -4.87 9.62 -14.58
N LYS A 134 -6.17 9.36 -14.67
CA LYS A 134 -7.19 10.39 -14.96
C LYS A 134 -8.17 10.59 -13.81
N TYR A 135 -8.41 9.58 -13.02
CA TYR A 135 -9.42 9.57 -11.97
C TYR A 135 -8.82 9.07 -10.66
N ALA A 136 -9.33 9.58 -9.57
CA ALA A 136 -9.02 9.11 -8.24
C ALA A 136 -10.31 8.91 -7.46
N MET A 137 -10.32 7.98 -6.52
CA MET A 137 -11.44 7.70 -5.62
C MET A 137 -10.92 7.68 -4.19
N ALA A 138 -11.43 8.58 -3.38
CA ALA A 138 -11.17 8.60 -1.93
C ALA A 138 -12.32 7.92 -1.20
N GLN A 139 -11.99 7.08 -0.24
CA GLN A 139 -12.97 6.38 0.59
C GLN A 139 -12.42 6.18 1.99
N ALA A 140 -13.30 5.99 2.97
CA ALA A 140 -12.87 5.55 4.29
C ALA A 140 -12.27 4.14 4.20
N GLN A 141 -11.22 3.87 4.96
CA GLN A 141 -10.58 2.56 4.99
C GLN A 141 -11.41 1.50 5.73
N HIS A 142 -12.24 1.94 6.69
CA HIS A 142 -13.09 1.06 7.47
C HIS A 142 -14.31 0.52 6.71
N GLY A 143 -14.88 -0.59 7.19
CA GLY A 143 -16.11 -1.19 6.68
C GLY A 143 -17.38 -0.44 7.15
N ALA A 144 -18.54 -1.05 6.89
CA ALA A 144 -19.86 -0.48 7.16
C ALA A 144 -20.26 -0.47 8.67
N ALA A 145 -19.64 -1.30 9.49
CA ALA A 145 -19.89 -1.42 10.93
C ALA A 145 -21.38 -1.36 11.33
N PRO A 146 -22.22 -2.31 10.87
CA PRO A 146 -23.67 -2.27 11.09
C PRO A 146 -24.06 -2.32 12.57
N ASP A 147 -23.22 -2.87 13.40
CA ASP A 147 -23.37 -2.99 14.86
C ASP A 147 -23.39 -1.63 15.58
N ILE A 148 -22.80 -0.58 15.03
CA ILE A 148 -22.81 0.77 15.56
C ILE A 148 -23.75 1.73 14.80
N SER A 149 -24.52 1.23 13.85
CA SER A 149 -25.48 2.02 13.10
C SER A 149 -26.48 2.73 14.04
N LYS A 150 -26.76 4.01 13.77
CA LYS A 150 -27.66 4.89 14.54
C LYS A 150 -27.20 5.18 16.00
N LYS A 151 -26.03 4.76 16.42
CA LYS A 151 -25.52 5.03 17.78
C LYS A 151 -24.76 6.35 17.89
N ASN A 152 -24.47 7.04 16.79
CA ASN A 152 -23.72 8.31 16.73
C ASN A 152 -22.33 8.23 17.40
N ILE A 153 -21.66 7.08 17.29
CA ILE A 153 -20.32 6.85 17.88
C ILE A 153 -19.24 6.61 16.83
N ALA A 154 -19.59 6.58 15.53
CA ALA A 154 -18.62 6.40 14.46
C ALA A 154 -17.64 7.59 14.36
N ASN A 155 -16.35 7.29 14.20
CA ASN A 155 -15.34 8.31 14.00
C ASN A 155 -15.29 8.71 12.51
N PRO A 156 -15.57 9.99 12.13
CA PRO A 156 -15.57 10.41 10.73
C PRO A 156 -14.19 10.78 10.19
N ILE A 157 -13.12 10.72 10.98
CA ILE A 157 -11.79 11.21 10.63
C ILE A 157 -11.25 10.50 9.39
N SER A 158 -11.42 9.19 9.26
CA SER A 158 -10.97 8.44 8.08
C SER A 158 -11.52 9.03 6.78
N LEU A 159 -12.81 9.31 6.72
CA LEU A 159 -13.44 9.89 5.53
C LEU A 159 -12.98 11.35 5.30
N ILE A 160 -12.82 12.14 6.35
CA ILE A 160 -12.31 13.51 6.26
C ILE A 160 -10.87 13.51 5.72
N LEU A 161 -10.00 12.65 6.24
CA LEU A 161 -8.61 12.51 5.76
C LEU A 161 -8.56 12.04 4.30
N SER A 162 -9.44 11.10 3.92
CA SER A 162 -9.55 10.64 2.53
C SER A 162 -9.96 11.79 1.59
N CYS A 163 -10.90 12.61 2.01
CA CYS A 163 -11.30 13.81 1.27
C CYS A 163 -10.13 14.80 1.14
N LEU A 164 -9.36 15.01 2.19
CA LEU A 164 -8.17 15.87 2.16
C LEU A 164 -7.09 15.32 1.22
N LEU A 165 -6.85 14.03 1.20
CA LEU A 165 -5.93 13.39 0.24
C LEU A 165 -6.36 13.60 -1.22
N TYR A 166 -7.67 13.71 -1.47
CA TYR A 166 -8.22 13.96 -2.80
C TYR A 166 -8.16 15.44 -3.21
N THR A 167 -8.39 16.35 -2.27
CA THR A 167 -8.59 17.80 -2.52
C THR A 167 -7.37 18.66 -2.25
N SER A 168 -6.47 18.23 -1.35
CA SER A 168 -5.22 18.95 -1.08
C SER A 168 -4.28 18.83 -2.27
N PRO A 169 -3.41 19.84 -2.52
CA PRO A 169 -2.33 19.70 -3.49
C PRO A 169 -1.52 18.47 -3.14
N SER A 170 -1.78 17.41 -3.87
CA SER A 170 -1.06 16.15 -3.71
C SER A 170 0.24 16.25 -4.52
N PRO A 171 1.24 15.40 -4.28
CA PRO A 171 2.40 15.29 -5.16
C PRO A 171 2.07 15.19 -6.66
N ARG A 172 0.83 14.79 -7.00
CA ARG A 172 0.33 14.77 -8.38
C ARG A 172 0.02 16.13 -8.99
N ASP A 173 -0.31 17.12 -8.17
CA ASP A 173 -0.65 18.46 -8.66
C ASP A 173 0.62 19.24 -9.04
N SER A 174 1.79 18.80 -8.59
CA SER A 174 3.09 19.32 -8.99
C SER A 174 3.59 18.81 -10.36
N PHE A 175 2.87 17.86 -10.98
CA PHE A 175 3.21 17.29 -12.29
C PHE A 175 2.25 17.71 -13.43
N ARG A 176 1.46 18.76 -13.24
CA ARG A 176 0.65 19.39 -14.30
C ARG A 176 1.31 20.62 -14.87
#